data_1697b5c537052a35bffdac9e14b57509
#
_entry.id   1697b5c537052a35bffdac9e14b57509
#
_cell.length_a   1.000
_cell.length_b   1.000
_cell.length_c   1.000
_cell.angle_alpha   90.00
_cell.angle_beta   90.00
_cell.angle_gamma   90.00
#
_symmetry.space_group_name_H-M   'P 1'
#
loop_
_entity.id
_entity.type
_entity.pdbx_description
1 polymer ?
#
loop_
_entity_poly.entity_id
_entity_poly.type
_entity_poly.pdbx_seq_one_letter_code
_entity_poly.pdbx_strand_id
1 'polypeptide(L)'
;MSLIKRINETYATMDDIRRLTCYCEHSDNYYNHEYFGTNFLNTNYALKSMERVKRTYHKETGNQAHHFIFSIQPRRKMDESIKLSYASDILYTIGNYLNHKGFQSIGYIHKKENKYNYGFTIEMIDNAHIHLIVNAVNGYTGLKLTNMQSFLKEMLSLLKHNYHDLHWDMILYK
;
A
#
# COMPACT_ATOMS: atom_id res chain seq x y z
N MET A 1 14.17 -12.33 -0.90
CA MET A 1 12.97 -12.54 -0.04
C MET A 1 12.09 -11.31 -0.20
N SER A 2 10.84 -11.52 -0.61
CA SER A 2 9.88 -10.41 -0.74
C SER A 2 9.39 -10.00 0.65
N LEU A 3 9.16 -8.70 0.87
CA LEU A 3 8.92 -8.15 2.21
C LEU A 3 7.65 -7.29 2.24
N ILE A 4 6.88 -7.41 3.32
CA ILE A 4 5.81 -6.49 3.68
C ILE A 4 6.29 -5.64 4.86
N LYS A 5 6.17 -4.32 4.72
CA LYS A 5 6.53 -3.37 5.77
C LYS A 5 5.40 -2.34 5.94
N ARG A 6 4.99 -2.09 7.18
CA ARG A 6 4.19 -0.91 7.51
C ARG A 6 5.14 0.26 7.78
N ILE A 7 4.84 1.42 7.22
CA ILE A 7 5.52 2.66 7.58
C ILE A 7 4.91 3.16 8.90
N ASN A 8 5.78 3.36 9.89
CA ASN A 8 5.34 3.75 11.23
C ASN A 8 5.19 5.28 11.37
N GLU A 9 4.49 5.88 10.41
CA GLU A 9 4.12 7.29 10.42
C GLU A 9 2.64 7.43 10.73
N THR A 10 2.27 8.57 11.30
CA THR A 10 0.88 8.94 11.56
C THR A 10 0.44 9.98 10.55
N TYR A 11 -0.52 9.64 9.75
CA TYR A 11 -1.17 10.55 8.80
C TYR A 11 -2.42 11.12 9.48
N ALA A 12 -2.27 12.21 10.22
CA ALA A 12 -3.31 12.77 11.08
C ALA A 12 -4.38 13.56 10.29
N THR A 13 -4.03 14.04 9.10
CA THR A 13 -4.88 14.88 8.26
C THR A 13 -4.99 14.34 6.84
N MET A 14 -5.99 14.83 6.10
CA MET A 14 -6.08 14.56 4.65
C MET A 14 -4.93 15.19 3.87
N ASP A 15 -4.34 16.28 4.37
CA ASP A 15 -3.19 16.91 3.72
C ASP A 15 -1.92 16.08 3.87
N ASP A 16 -1.77 15.33 4.97
CA ASP A 16 -0.67 14.35 5.11
C ASP A 16 -0.79 13.26 4.05
N ILE A 17 -2.01 12.75 3.83
CA ILE A 17 -2.26 11.73 2.81
C ILE A 17 -2.03 12.32 1.41
N ARG A 18 -2.44 13.55 1.17
CA ARG A 18 -2.23 14.24 -0.12
C ARG A 18 -0.74 14.42 -0.41
N ARG A 19 0.08 14.79 0.60
CA ARG A 19 1.54 14.87 0.45
C ARG A 19 2.16 13.50 0.15
N LEU A 20 1.69 12.44 0.80
CA LEU A 20 2.15 11.08 0.54
C LEU A 20 1.81 10.61 -0.88
N THR A 21 0.57 10.82 -1.34
CA THR A 21 0.17 10.47 -2.71
C THR A 21 0.95 11.27 -3.75
N CYS A 22 1.15 12.56 -3.51
CA CYS A 22 1.96 13.43 -4.36
C CYS A 22 3.41 12.92 -4.46
N TYR A 23 4.03 12.53 -3.34
CA TYR A 23 5.35 11.90 -3.33
C TYR A 23 5.38 10.63 -4.19
N CYS A 24 4.39 9.76 -4.03
CA CYS A 24 4.35 8.52 -4.81
C CYS A 24 4.15 8.74 -6.30
N GLU A 25 3.32 9.72 -6.69
CA GLU A 25 3.04 10.03 -8.10
C GLU A 25 4.18 10.76 -8.83
N HIS A 26 4.94 11.60 -8.11
CA HIS A 26 6.01 12.42 -8.71
C HIS A 26 7.41 11.86 -8.47
N SER A 27 7.52 10.62 -8.00
CA SER A 27 8.80 9.93 -7.91
C SER A 27 9.36 9.62 -9.30
N ASP A 28 10.67 9.83 -9.48
CA ASP A 28 11.39 9.46 -10.72
C ASP A 28 11.27 7.96 -11.05
N ASN A 29 10.92 7.15 -10.05
CA ASN A 29 10.77 5.70 -10.15
C ASN A 29 9.31 5.26 -10.32
N TYR A 30 8.38 6.19 -10.39
CA TYR A 30 6.98 5.89 -10.63
C TYR A 30 6.78 5.09 -11.93
N TYR A 31 5.95 4.05 -11.84
CA TYR A 31 5.60 3.19 -12.96
C TYR A 31 4.11 3.23 -13.28
N ASN A 32 3.26 2.94 -12.28
CA ASN A 32 1.80 2.87 -12.42
C ASN A 32 1.11 3.03 -11.07
N HIS A 33 -0.21 3.24 -11.09
CA HIS A 33 -1.04 3.25 -9.89
C HIS A 33 -2.43 2.67 -10.16
N GLU A 34 -3.10 2.25 -9.07
CA GLU A 34 -4.47 1.73 -9.10
C GLU A 34 -5.26 2.22 -7.89
N TYR A 35 -6.57 2.35 -8.07
CA TYR A 35 -7.52 2.77 -7.05
C TYR A 35 -8.50 1.63 -6.74
N PHE A 36 -8.77 1.38 -5.45
CA PHE A 36 -9.69 0.31 -5.02
C PHE A 36 -10.74 0.85 -4.06
N GLY A 37 -12.01 0.59 -4.34
CA GLY A 37 -13.13 1.05 -3.53
C GLY A 37 -13.29 2.58 -3.47
N THR A 38 -12.60 3.32 -4.35
CA THR A 38 -12.64 4.77 -4.45
C THR A 38 -13.13 5.21 -5.82
N ASN A 39 -13.14 6.53 -6.08
CA ASN A 39 -13.37 7.06 -7.42
C ASN A 39 -12.11 6.89 -8.26
N PHE A 40 -12.25 6.35 -9.46
CA PHE A 40 -11.16 5.96 -10.37
C PHE A 40 -10.69 7.10 -11.31
N LEU A 41 -11.25 8.30 -11.24
CA LEU A 41 -10.92 9.36 -12.19
C LEU A 41 -9.49 9.90 -11.99
N ASN A 42 -9.11 10.16 -10.75
CA ASN A 42 -7.76 10.58 -10.37
C ASN A 42 -7.61 10.58 -8.84
N THR A 43 -6.38 10.79 -8.37
CA THR A 43 -6.03 10.79 -6.94
C THR A 43 -6.86 11.77 -6.11
N ASN A 44 -7.16 12.97 -6.61
CA ASN A 44 -7.98 13.94 -5.88
C ASN A 44 -9.40 13.41 -5.62
N TYR A 45 -10.02 12.77 -6.59
CA TYR A 45 -11.35 12.16 -6.42
C TYR A 45 -11.28 10.93 -5.49
N ALA A 46 -10.23 10.13 -5.59
CA ALA A 46 -10.01 9.01 -4.67
C ALA A 46 -9.87 9.49 -3.23
N LEU A 47 -9.08 10.53 -2.98
CA LEU A 47 -8.92 11.14 -1.66
C LEU A 47 -10.23 11.74 -1.12
N LYS A 48 -11.01 12.42 -1.96
CA LYS A 48 -12.35 12.91 -1.58
C LYS A 48 -13.29 11.77 -1.21
N SER A 49 -13.20 10.63 -1.91
CA SER A 49 -13.98 9.44 -1.59
C SER A 49 -13.60 8.87 -0.23
N MET A 50 -12.29 8.78 0.08
CA MET A 50 -11.79 8.36 1.40
C MET A 50 -12.22 9.31 2.52
N GLU A 51 -12.15 10.62 2.28
CA GLU A 51 -12.60 11.65 3.22
C GLU A 51 -14.09 11.54 3.50
N ARG A 52 -14.91 11.30 2.47
CA ARG A 52 -16.37 11.11 2.62
C ARG A 52 -16.70 9.96 3.58
N VAL A 53 -16.03 8.81 3.46
CA VAL A 53 -16.21 7.69 4.38
C VAL A 53 -15.92 8.11 5.82
N LYS A 54 -14.82 8.82 6.07
CA LYS A 54 -14.47 9.31 7.41
C LYS A 54 -15.54 10.26 7.99
N ARG A 55 -16.02 11.19 7.18
CA ARG A 55 -17.09 12.14 7.57
C ARG A 55 -18.40 11.41 7.88
N THR A 56 -18.79 10.44 7.04
CA THR A 56 -20.00 9.64 7.23
C THR A 56 -20.03 8.96 8.59
N TYR A 57 -18.87 8.48 9.05
CA TYR A 57 -18.74 7.77 10.32
C TYR A 57 -18.18 8.61 11.48
N HIS A 58 -17.99 9.93 11.28
CA HIS A 58 -17.41 10.85 12.27
C HIS A 58 -16.04 10.39 12.80
N LYS A 59 -15.15 9.95 11.88
CA LYS A 59 -13.81 9.41 12.18
C LYS A 59 -12.66 10.29 11.63
N GLU A 60 -12.84 11.59 11.63
CA GLU A 60 -11.93 12.57 11.01
C GLU A 60 -10.73 12.92 11.91
N THR A 61 -10.62 12.36 13.12
CA THR A 61 -9.51 12.59 14.05
C THR A 61 -8.60 11.37 14.20
N GLY A 62 -7.36 11.58 14.61
CA GLY A 62 -6.35 10.54 14.76
C GLY A 62 -5.84 10.03 13.41
N ASN A 63 -5.23 8.85 13.38
CA ASN A 63 -4.66 8.35 12.12
C ASN A 63 -5.72 8.17 11.03
N GLN A 64 -5.48 8.75 9.86
CA GLN A 64 -6.41 8.83 8.74
C GLN A 64 -6.10 7.83 7.62
N ALA A 65 -4.87 7.31 7.56
CA ALA A 65 -4.48 6.29 6.61
C ALA A 65 -3.34 5.43 7.16
N HIS A 66 -3.16 4.26 6.56
CA HIS A 66 -2.01 3.40 6.81
C HIS A 66 -1.22 3.24 5.51
N HIS A 67 0.08 3.33 5.61
CA HIS A 67 1.00 3.17 4.49
C HIS A 67 1.79 1.87 4.64
N PHE A 68 1.71 1.03 3.62
CA PHE A 68 2.43 -0.24 3.54
C PHE A 68 3.32 -0.25 2.31
N ILE A 69 4.44 -0.96 2.41
CA ILE A 69 5.33 -1.22 1.29
C ILE A 69 5.45 -2.73 1.10
N PHE A 70 5.28 -3.15 -0.15
CA PHE A 70 5.49 -4.53 -0.60
C PHE A 70 6.66 -4.53 -1.56
N SER A 71 7.80 -5.00 -1.10
CA SER A 71 9.02 -5.16 -1.91
C SER A 71 9.04 -6.54 -2.54
N ILE A 72 9.26 -6.59 -3.87
CA ILE A 72 9.17 -7.82 -4.67
C ILE A 72 10.56 -8.28 -5.02
N GLN A 73 11.03 -9.34 -4.37
CA GLN A 73 12.32 -9.95 -4.59
C GLN A 73 12.17 -11.43 -4.93
N PRO A 74 12.16 -11.80 -6.21
CA PRO A 74 12.06 -13.18 -6.63
C PRO A 74 13.31 -13.99 -6.26
N ARG A 75 13.17 -15.30 -6.13
CA ARG A 75 14.28 -16.22 -5.85
C ARG A 75 15.32 -16.26 -6.95
N ARG A 76 14.87 -16.12 -8.21
CA ARG A 76 15.71 -16.14 -9.39
C ARG A 76 15.88 -14.70 -9.91
N LYS A 77 17.01 -14.44 -10.55
CA LYS A 77 17.19 -13.17 -11.25
C LYS A 77 16.10 -13.05 -12.33
N MET A 78 15.28 -12.04 -12.22
CA MET A 78 14.22 -11.71 -13.17
C MET A 78 14.48 -10.34 -13.75
N ASP A 79 14.05 -10.14 -14.99
CA ASP A 79 14.06 -8.82 -15.63
C ASP A 79 13.12 -7.87 -14.93
N GLU A 80 13.39 -6.58 -14.99
CA GLU A 80 12.59 -5.55 -14.32
C GLU A 80 11.14 -5.55 -14.82
N SER A 81 10.92 -5.78 -16.12
CA SER A 81 9.58 -5.90 -16.72
C SER A 81 8.75 -7.00 -16.07
N ILE A 82 9.35 -8.15 -15.77
CA ILE A 82 8.69 -9.28 -15.12
C ILE A 82 8.37 -8.91 -13.67
N LYS A 83 9.30 -8.26 -12.95
CA LYS A 83 9.05 -7.78 -11.58
C LYS A 83 7.91 -6.77 -11.51
N LEU A 84 7.81 -5.88 -12.50
CA LEU A 84 6.74 -4.89 -12.60
C LEU A 84 5.38 -5.53 -12.91
N SER A 85 5.37 -6.59 -13.74
CA SER A 85 4.16 -7.39 -13.97
C SER A 85 3.69 -8.06 -12.67
N TYR A 86 4.59 -8.70 -11.92
CA TYR A 86 4.27 -9.24 -10.59
C TYR A 86 3.76 -8.16 -9.64
N ALA A 87 4.35 -6.96 -9.64
CA ALA A 87 3.90 -5.86 -8.82
C ALA A 87 2.46 -5.46 -9.16
N SER A 88 2.11 -5.41 -10.43
CA SER A 88 0.75 -5.10 -10.89
C SER A 88 -0.26 -6.15 -10.43
N ASP A 89 0.05 -7.43 -10.61
CA ASP A 89 -0.82 -8.54 -10.20
C ASP A 89 -1.00 -8.59 -8.68
N ILE A 90 0.08 -8.36 -7.91
CA ILE A 90 0.05 -8.31 -6.45
C ILE A 90 -0.78 -7.14 -5.98
N LEU A 91 -0.57 -5.94 -6.56
CA LEU A 91 -1.35 -4.76 -6.21
C LEU A 91 -2.84 -5.00 -6.45
N TYR A 92 -3.19 -5.57 -7.60
CA TYR A 92 -4.58 -5.89 -7.94
C TYR A 92 -5.19 -6.90 -6.96
N THR A 93 -4.45 -7.96 -6.62
CA THR A 93 -4.89 -8.98 -5.66
C THR A 93 -5.15 -8.38 -4.28
N ILE A 94 -4.21 -7.60 -3.74
CA ILE A 94 -4.33 -6.97 -2.41
C ILE A 94 -5.44 -5.92 -2.43
N GLY A 95 -5.48 -5.07 -3.44
CA GLY A 95 -6.44 -3.99 -3.53
C GLY A 95 -7.88 -4.49 -3.61
N ASN A 96 -8.14 -5.52 -4.42
CA ASN A 96 -9.46 -6.16 -4.48
C ASN A 96 -9.83 -6.85 -3.17
N TYR A 97 -8.88 -7.56 -2.57
CA TYR A 97 -9.11 -8.18 -1.27
C TYR A 97 -9.53 -7.15 -0.21
N LEU A 98 -8.82 -6.02 -0.13
CA LEU A 98 -9.15 -4.91 0.79
C LEU A 98 -10.50 -4.28 0.46
N ASN A 99 -10.79 -4.07 -0.80
CA ASN A 99 -12.09 -3.54 -1.25
C ASN A 99 -13.25 -4.46 -0.82
N HIS A 100 -13.12 -5.77 -0.99
CA HIS A 100 -14.10 -6.74 -0.50
C HIS A 100 -14.27 -6.71 1.03
N LYS A 101 -13.22 -6.36 1.76
CA LYS A 101 -13.26 -6.15 3.22
C LYS A 101 -13.83 -4.78 3.61
N GLY A 102 -14.14 -3.91 2.66
CA GLY A 102 -14.67 -2.56 2.90
C GLY A 102 -13.60 -1.48 3.08
N PHE A 103 -12.33 -1.78 2.78
CA PHE A 103 -11.26 -0.79 2.85
C PHE A 103 -10.96 -0.19 1.47
N GLN A 104 -11.01 1.12 1.40
CA GLN A 104 -10.55 1.87 0.24
C GLN A 104 -9.03 1.95 0.24
N SER A 105 -8.40 1.83 -0.91
CA SER A 105 -6.95 1.97 -1.02
C SER A 105 -6.51 2.59 -2.35
N ILE A 106 -5.30 3.14 -2.35
CA ILE A 106 -4.58 3.61 -3.53
C ILE A 106 -3.22 2.93 -3.49
N GLY A 107 -2.84 2.29 -4.59
CA GLY A 107 -1.54 1.65 -4.72
C GLY A 107 -0.70 2.28 -5.82
N TYR A 108 0.57 2.51 -5.54
CA TYR A 108 1.56 3.02 -6.49
C TYR A 108 2.67 2.00 -6.66
N ILE A 109 3.04 1.74 -7.90
CA ILE A 109 4.15 0.85 -8.24
C ILE A 109 5.34 1.71 -8.61
N HIS A 110 6.47 1.44 -7.95
CA HIS A 110 7.75 2.05 -8.26
C HIS A 110 8.73 1.00 -8.78
N LYS A 111 9.58 1.42 -9.69
CA LYS A 111 10.76 0.68 -10.12
C LYS A 111 11.80 0.70 -8.99
N LYS A 112 12.92 0.02 -9.22
CA LYS A 112 14.08 0.10 -8.35
C LYS A 112 14.48 1.55 -8.10
N GLU A 113 14.63 1.95 -6.83
CA GLU A 113 15.17 3.27 -6.47
C GLU A 113 16.70 3.23 -6.33
N ASN A 114 17.37 4.22 -6.92
CA ASN A 114 18.83 4.35 -6.88
C ASN A 114 19.33 5.29 -5.78
N LYS A 115 18.43 5.86 -4.97
CA LYS A 115 18.78 6.84 -3.92
C LYS A 115 18.14 6.49 -2.58
N TYR A 116 18.96 6.58 -1.54
CA TYR A 116 18.55 6.44 -0.14
C TYR A 116 17.66 7.61 0.27
N ASN A 117 16.40 7.37 0.55
CA ASN A 117 15.55 8.34 1.22
C ASN A 117 14.54 7.66 2.16
N TYR A 118 14.51 8.15 3.40
CA TYR A 118 13.44 7.98 4.37
C TYR A 118 13.19 6.57 4.95
N GLY A 119 14.15 6.06 5.72
CA GLY A 119 13.88 4.93 6.64
C GLY A 119 13.61 3.57 6.00
N PHE A 120 13.86 3.43 4.70
CA PHE A 120 13.81 2.16 3.99
C PHE A 120 15.09 1.37 4.21
N THR A 121 14.99 0.06 4.39
CA THR A 121 16.16 -0.79 4.29
C THR A 121 16.61 -0.86 2.83
N ILE A 122 17.92 -0.95 2.58
CA ILE A 122 18.52 -1.07 1.24
C ILE A 122 17.83 -2.16 0.41
N GLU A 123 17.46 -3.26 1.05
CA GLU A 123 16.82 -4.41 0.43
C GLU A 123 15.42 -4.11 -0.15
N MET A 124 14.72 -3.10 0.35
CA MET A 124 13.36 -2.75 -0.10
C MET A 124 13.36 -1.84 -1.32
N ILE A 125 14.34 -0.96 -1.44
CA ILE A 125 14.42 0.02 -2.54
C ILE A 125 15.14 -0.53 -3.78
N ASP A 126 15.95 -1.58 -3.61
CA ASP A 126 16.68 -2.22 -4.72
C ASP A 126 15.80 -3.08 -5.65
N ASN A 127 14.49 -3.15 -5.38
CA ASN A 127 13.56 -3.94 -6.16
C ASN A 127 12.30 -3.14 -6.51
N ALA A 128 11.55 -3.64 -7.50
CA ALA A 128 10.20 -3.14 -7.73
C ALA A 128 9.38 -3.26 -6.44
N HIS A 129 8.68 -2.20 -6.07
CA HIS A 129 7.90 -2.16 -4.84
C HIS A 129 6.59 -1.40 -5.01
N ILE A 130 5.65 -1.74 -4.15
CA ILE A 130 4.31 -1.16 -4.12
C ILE A 130 4.21 -0.31 -2.86
N HIS A 131 3.84 0.96 -3.01
CA HIS A 131 3.30 1.79 -1.94
C HIS A 131 1.80 1.61 -1.89
N LEU A 132 1.25 1.07 -0.81
CA LEU A 132 -0.18 0.89 -0.62
C LEU A 132 -0.67 1.81 0.50
N ILE A 133 -1.55 2.74 0.17
CA ILE A 133 -2.16 3.68 1.08
C ILE A 133 -3.60 3.21 1.33
N VAL A 134 -3.89 2.78 2.56
CA VAL A 134 -5.18 2.22 2.96
C VAL A 134 -5.92 3.23 3.82
N ASN A 135 -7.19 3.52 3.49
CA ASN A 135 -8.06 4.35 4.33
C ASN A 135 -8.17 3.72 5.73
N ALA A 136 -7.94 4.51 6.77
CA ALA A 136 -8.00 4.00 8.14
C ALA A 136 -9.41 3.57 8.57
N VAL A 137 -10.45 4.03 7.88
CA VAL A 137 -11.86 3.75 8.19
C VAL A 137 -12.46 2.77 7.18
N ASN A 138 -13.03 1.70 7.69
CA ASN A 138 -13.76 0.73 6.89
C ASN A 138 -15.08 1.32 6.37
N GLY A 139 -15.31 1.29 5.08
CA GLY A 139 -16.49 1.87 4.43
C GLY A 139 -17.80 1.13 4.73
N TYR A 140 -17.74 -0.14 5.14
CA TYR A 140 -18.94 -0.92 5.46
C TYR A 140 -19.34 -0.79 6.94
N THR A 141 -18.36 -0.77 7.84
CA THR A 141 -18.60 -0.85 9.28
C THR A 141 -18.35 0.47 10.03
N GLY A 142 -17.64 1.42 9.41
CA GLY A 142 -17.17 2.64 10.06
C GLY A 142 -16.08 2.44 11.11
N LEU A 143 -15.61 1.21 11.30
CA LEU A 143 -14.55 0.92 12.27
C LEU A 143 -13.18 1.28 11.73
N LYS A 144 -12.31 1.80 12.59
CA LYS A 144 -10.90 2.04 12.24
C LYS A 144 -10.10 0.75 12.24
N LEU A 145 -9.17 0.67 11.30
CA LEU A 145 -8.17 -0.38 11.26
C LEU A 145 -7.14 -0.13 12.37
N THR A 146 -7.21 -0.88 13.45
CA THR A 146 -6.34 -0.73 14.63
C THR A 146 -5.42 -1.92 14.87
N ASN A 147 -5.88 -3.13 14.56
CA ASN A 147 -5.08 -4.35 14.75
C ASN A 147 -4.14 -4.59 13.55
N MET A 148 -3.02 -3.84 13.53
CA MET A 148 -2.05 -3.92 12.45
C MET A 148 -1.35 -5.27 12.35
N GLN A 149 -1.13 -5.94 13.48
CA GLN A 149 -0.47 -7.25 13.47
C GLN A 149 -1.34 -8.31 12.79
N SER A 150 -2.64 -8.33 13.10
CA SER A 150 -3.60 -9.24 12.46
C SER A 150 -3.70 -8.93 10.96
N PHE A 151 -3.80 -7.66 10.62
CA PHE A 151 -3.88 -7.21 9.22
C PHE A 151 -2.65 -7.65 8.40
N LEU A 152 -1.43 -7.43 8.92
CA LEU A 152 -0.21 -7.83 8.24
C LEU A 152 -0.09 -9.36 8.09
N LYS A 153 -0.50 -10.14 9.10
CA LYS A 153 -0.55 -11.60 9.01
C LYS A 153 -1.52 -12.08 7.94
N GLU A 154 -2.67 -11.42 7.83
CA GLU A 154 -3.68 -11.73 6.81
C GLU A 154 -3.15 -11.44 5.40
N MET A 155 -2.51 -10.28 5.20
CA MET A 155 -1.85 -9.94 3.93
C MET A 155 -0.73 -10.92 3.58
N LEU A 156 0.09 -11.29 4.57
CA LEU A 156 1.15 -12.27 4.39
C LEU A 156 0.60 -13.64 3.96
N SER A 157 -0.49 -14.08 4.59
CA SER A 157 -1.16 -15.35 4.23
C SER A 157 -1.69 -15.32 2.80
N LEU A 158 -2.36 -14.23 2.41
CA LEU A 158 -2.87 -14.00 1.06
C LEU A 158 -1.73 -14.10 0.01
N LEU A 159 -0.62 -13.42 0.26
CA LEU A 159 0.52 -13.39 -0.65
C LEU A 159 1.27 -14.72 -0.71
N LYS A 160 1.43 -15.41 0.40
CA LYS A 160 2.02 -16.76 0.42
C LYS A 160 1.19 -17.79 -0.34
N HIS A 161 -0.13 -17.64 -0.29
CA HIS A 161 -1.04 -18.52 -1.01
C HIS A 161 -0.99 -18.28 -2.53
N ASN A 162 -1.06 -17.04 -2.96
CA ASN A 162 -1.16 -16.69 -4.38
C ASN A 162 0.20 -16.58 -5.09
N TYR A 163 1.27 -16.25 -4.36
CA TYR A 163 2.61 -15.97 -4.90
C TYR A 163 3.68 -16.71 -4.09
N HIS A 164 3.56 -18.02 -4.02
CA HIS A 164 4.42 -18.91 -3.24
C HIS A 164 5.89 -18.93 -3.74
N ASP A 165 6.12 -18.58 -4.99
CA ASP A 165 7.43 -18.46 -5.63
C ASP A 165 8.24 -17.26 -5.15
N LEU A 166 7.61 -16.25 -4.55
CA LEU A 166 8.26 -15.01 -4.13
C LEU A 166 8.77 -15.01 -2.68
N HIS A 167 8.57 -16.05 -1.89
CA HIS A 167 9.00 -16.10 -0.47
C HIS A 167 8.72 -14.81 0.32
N TRP A 168 7.50 -14.67 0.74
CA TRP A 168 7.05 -13.50 1.52
C TRP A 168 7.39 -13.62 3.00
N ASP A 169 7.84 -12.50 3.58
CA ASP A 169 7.97 -12.27 5.00
C ASP A 169 7.49 -10.86 5.36
N MET A 170 7.36 -10.55 6.66
CA MET A 170 6.91 -9.25 7.12
C MET A 170 7.85 -8.68 8.18
N ILE A 171 8.03 -7.36 8.13
CA ILE A 171 8.75 -6.61 9.16
C ILE A 171 7.74 -6.10 10.18
N LEU A 172 7.79 -6.67 11.38
CA LEU A 172 7.03 -6.19 12.53
C LEU A 172 7.94 -5.26 13.35
N TYR A 173 7.53 -4.02 13.50
CA TYR A 173 8.13 -3.15 14.51
C TYR A 173 7.55 -3.53 15.88
N LYS A 174 8.45 -3.75 16.81
CA LYS A 174 8.10 -3.86 18.24
C LYS A 174 7.77 -2.49 18.82
#